data_686ee3c8d03b72306f47916f9f13109d
#
_entry.id   686ee3c8d03b72306f47916f9f13109d
#
_cell.length_a   1.000
_cell.length_b   1.000
_cell.length_c   1.000
_cell.angle_alpha   90.00
_cell.angle_beta   90.00
_cell.angle_gamma   90.00
#
_symmetry.space_group_name_H-M   'P 1'
#
loop_
_entity.id
_entity.type
_entity.pdbx_description
1 polymer ?
#
loop_
_entity_poly.entity_id
_entity_poly.type
_entity_poly.pdbx_seq_one_letter_code
_entity_poly.pdbx_strand_id
1 'polypeptide(L)'
;MADIYTIWADKEGDISDLDWVNGMKSFFNHLKSEGRMQDYRITRCKMGFRSIADMPEWMILMEFRDMAQMDSAFKRVAPLEGELETKHRSFNQFVSGTIQHALFRDWPDEFN
;
A
#
# COMPACT_ATOMS: atom_id res chain seq x y z
N MET A 1 -0.28 -13.31 14.14
CA MET A 1 0.98 -12.62 13.68
C MET A 1 0.73 -12.07 12.30
N ALA A 2 1.13 -10.83 12.08
CA ALA A 2 0.80 -10.15 10.84
C ALA A 2 1.95 -10.18 9.84
N ASP A 3 1.60 -10.22 8.56
CA ASP A 3 2.50 -9.96 7.45
C ASP A 3 2.22 -8.52 6.97
N ILE A 4 3.28 -7.73 6.85
CA ILE A 4 3.19 -6.32 6.50
C ILE A 4 3.84 -6.10 5.14
N TYR A 5 2.99 -5.82 4.13
CA TYR A 5 3.49 -5.44 2.81
C TYR A 5 3.66 -3.93 2.78
N THR A 6 4.90 -3.50 2.68
CA THR A 6 5.23 -2.07 2.73
C THR A 6 5.66 -1.60 1.35
N ILE A 7 5.14 -0.47 0.91
CA ILE A 7 5.60 0.17 -0.32
C ILE A 7 6.11 1.58 -0.02
N TRP A 8 7.12 1.98 -0.78
CA TRP A 8 7.64 3.36 -0.78
C TRP A 8 7.43 3.93 -2.16
N ALA A 9 6.90 5.14 -2.23
CA ALA A 9 6.58 5.78 -3.50
C ALA A 9 6.63 7.30 -3.40
N ASP A 10 6.86 7.93 -4.53
CA ASP A 10 6.67 9.36 -4.70
C ASP A 10 5.42 9.61 -5.53
N LYS A 11 4.81 10.76 -5.35
CA LYS A 11 3.59 11.17 -6.01
C LYS A 11 3.90 12.11 -7.18
N GLU A 12 3.13 12.00 -8.25
CA GLU A 12 3.12 12.99 -9.32
C GLU A 12 2.64 14.35 -8.78
N GLY A 13 3.21 15.44 -9.30
CA GLY A 13 2.92 16.77 -8.80
C GLY A 13 1.50 17.28 -9.10
N ASP A 14 0.83 16.69 -10.08
CA ASP A 14 -0.45 17.19 -10.58
C ASP A 14 -1.65 16.85 -9.70
N ILE A 15 -1.50 15.92 -8.77
CA ILE A 15 -2.55 15.54 -7.84
C ILE A 15 -2.21 16.06 -6.44
N SER A 16 -3.20 16.55 -5.72
CA SER A 16 -2.99 16.97 -4.33
C SER A 16 -2.71 15.77 -3.43
N ASP A 17 -2.00 16.02 -2.33
CA ASP A 17 -1.73 14.97 -1.34
C ASP A 17 -3.03 14.38 -0.81
N LEU A 18 -4.00 15.23 -0.51
CA LEU A 18 -5.29 14.79 0.03
C LEU A 18 -6.05 13.91 -0.95
N ASP A 19 -6.12 14.30 -2.21
CA ASP A 19 -6.83 13.52 -3.23
C ASP A 19 -6.17 12.17 -3.47
N TRP A 20 -4.84 12.14 -3.48
CA TRP A 20 -4.10 10.90 -3.64
C TRP A 20 -4.32 9.95 -2.46
N VAL A 21 -4.25 10.49 -1.24
CA VAL A 21 -4.50 9.69 -0.02
C VAL A 21 -5.94 9.19 0.02
N ASN A 22 -6.91 10.01 -0.38
CA ASN A 22 -8.30 9.58 -0.44
C ASN A 22 -8.51 8.45 -1.46
N GLY A 23 -7.82 8.50 -2.59
CA GLY A 23 -7.81 7.42 -3.57
C GLY A 23 -7.26 6.11 -2.99
N MET A 24 -6.12 6.18 -2.28
CA MET A 24 -5.55 5.03 -1.58
C MET A 24 -6.52 4.45 -0.55
N LYS A 25 -7.12 5.31 0.27
CA LYS A 25 -8.09 4.87 1.30
C LYS A 25 -9.27 4.15 0.68
N SER A 26 -9.81 4.69 -0.41
CA SER A 26 -10.93 4.07 -1.10
C SER A 26 -10.57 2.66 -1.59
N PHE A 27 -9.40 2.49 -2.16
CA PHE A 27 -8.90 1.20 -2.64
C PHE A 27 -8.69 0.21 -1.49
N PHE A 28 -7.96 0.62 -0.45
CA PHE A 28 -7.66 -0.27 0.67
C PHE A 28 -8.92 -0.61 1.48
N ASN A 29 -9.81 0.35 1.69
CA ASN A 29 -11.07 0.09 2.39
C ASN A 29 -11.94 -0.90 1.63
N HIS A 30 -11.90 -0.87 0.31
CA HIS A 30 -12.62 -1.88 -0.49
C HIS A 30 -12.06 -3.28 -0.23
N LEU A 31 -10.73 -3.45 -0.25
CA LEU A 31 -10.11 -4.73 0.07
C LEU A 31 -10.42 -5.18 1.49
N LYS A 32 -10.43 -4.28 2.46
CA LYS A 32 -10.84 -4.58 3.83
C LYS A 32 -12.28 -5.07 3.89
N SER A 33 -13.18 -4.40 3.18
CA SER A 33 -14.60 -4.77 3.17
C SER A 33 -14.85 -6.16 2.59
N GLU A 34 -13.96 -6.63 1.72
CA GLU A 34 -14.01 -7.98 1.16
C GLU A 34 -13.27 -9.01 2.03
N GLY A 35 -12.73 -8.62 3.17
CA GLY A 35 -11.97 -9.52 4.03
C GLY A 35 -10.59 -9.89 3.49
N ARG A 36 -10.03 -9.08 2.58
CA ARG A 36 -8.76 -9.36 1.90
C ARG A 36 -7.58 -8.56 2.44
N MET A 37 -7.81 -7.75 3.46
CA MET A 37 -6.79 -6.95 4.13
C MET A 37 -7.27 -6.67 5.55
N GLN A 38 -6.36 -6.72 6.53
CA GLN A 38 -6.70 -6.45 7.93
C GLN A 38 -6.74 -4.96 8.22
N ASP A 39 -5.70 -4.25 7.83
CA ASP A 39 -5.57 -2.82 8.11
C ASP A 39 -4.49 -2.22 7.21
N TYR A 40 -4.35 -0.90 7.25
CA TYR A 40 -3.29 -0.20 6.52
C TYR A 40 -2.94 1.10 7.23
N ARG A 41 -1.75 1.62 6.91
CA ARG A 41 -1.34 2.96 7.35
C ARG A 41 -0.71 3.67 6.17
N ILE A 42 -1.06 4.94 6.01
CA ILE A 42 -0.47 5.81 5.00
C ILE A 42 0.38 6.82 5.75
N THR A 43 1.68 6.83 5.47
CA THR A 43 2.61 7.72 6.15
C THR A 43 3.41 8.52 5.15
N ARG A 44 3.84 9.72 5.57
CA ARG A 44 4.67 10.61 4.80
C ARG A 44 5.90 10.96 5.62
N CYS A 45 7.06 11.01 4.99
CA CYS A 45 8.29 11.41 5.65
C CYS A 45 8.13 12.80 6.23
N LYS A 46 8.28 12.92 7.55
CA LYS A 46 8.08 14.20 8.23
C LYS A 46 9.31 15.07 8.08
N MET A 47 9.11 16.25 7.50
CA MET A 47 10.15 17.28 7.40
C MET A 47 11.44 16.81 6.72
N GLY A 48 11.34 15.80 5.84
CA GLY A 48 12.51 15.22 5.18
C GLY A 48 13.44 14.47 6.13
N PHE A 49 12.97 14.08 7.30
CA PHE A 49 13.79 13.40 8.30
C PHE A 49 14.05 11.96 7.90
N ARG A 50 15.10 11.76 7.13
CA ARG A 50 15.55 10.45 6.66
C ARG A 50 17.04 10.51 6.32
N SER A 51 17.75 9.40 6.60
CA SER A 51 19.19 9.30 6.31
C SER A 51 19.48 8.51 5.04
N ILE A 52 18.51 7.76 4.52
CA ILE A 52 18.70 6.95 3.32
C ILE A 52 18.53 7.84 2.10
N ALA A 53 19.58 7.89 1.26
CA ALA A 53 19.57 8.67 0.04
C ALA A 53 18.51 8.12 -0.92
N ASP A 54 17.81 9.02 -1.61
CA ASP A 54 16.81 8.70 -2.62
C ASP A 54 15.61 7.89 -2.11
N MET A 55 15.42 7.85 -0.78
CA MET A 55 14.24 7.20 -0.22
C MET A 55 12.99 8.01 -0.59
N PRO A 56 11.95 7.37 -1.15
CA PRO A 56 10.72 8.06 -1.46
C PRO A 56 10.05 8.68 -0.22
N GLU A 57 9.23 9.68 -0.45
CA GLU A 57 8.61 10.45 0.64
C GLU A 57 7.48 9.70 1.35
N TRP A 58 6.76 8.84 0.62
CA TRP A 58 5.59 8.16 1.15
C TRP A 58 5.90 6.71 1.46
N MET A 59 5.44 6.25 2.63
CA MET A 59 5.55 4.86 3.04
C MET A 59 4.16 4.37 3.42
N ILE A 60 3.68 3.36 2.73
CA ILE A 60 2.35 2.80 2.91
C ILE A 60 2.50 1.36 3.40
N LEU A 61 1.87 1.06 4.53
CA LEU A 61 1.93 -0.25 5.16
C LEU A 61 0.57 -0.93 5.02
N MET A 62 0.57 -2.14 4.48
CA MET A 62 -0.64 -2.94 4.32
C MET A 62 -0.51 -4.18 5.18
N GLU A 63 -1.40 -4.32 6.16
CA GLU A 63 -1.37 -5.43 7.10
C GLU A 63 -2.27 -6.56 6.62
N PHE A 64 -1.70 -7.75 6.53
CA PHE A 64 -2.44 -8.96 6.22
C PHE A 64 -2.29 -9.93 7.39
N ARG A 65 -3.38 -10.70 7.66
CA ARG A 65 -3.37 -11.72 8.71
C ARG A 65 -2.32 -12.80 8.45
N ASP A 66 -2.16 -13.16 7.18
CA ASP A 66 -1.26 -14.21 6.72
C ASP A 66 -1.00 -14.05 5.21
N MET A 67 -0.12 -14.90 4.68
CA MET A 67 0.20 -14.90 3.25
C MET A 67 -1.00 -15.27 2.37
N ALA A 68 -1.88 -16.13 2.86
CA ALA A 68 -3.07 -16.52 2.11
C ALA A 68 -4.01 -15.33 1.88
N GLN A 69 -4.18 -14.48 2.89
CA GLN A 69 -4.99 -13.27 2.74
C GLN A 69 -4.33 -12.30 1.76
N MET A 70 -3.02 -12.08 1.88
CA MET A 70 -2.29 -11.21 0.95
C MET A 70 -2.42 -11.72 -0.49
N ASP A 71 -2.25 -13.02 -0.70
CA ASP A 71 -2.40 -13.64 -2.02
C ASP A 71 -3.81 -13.41 -2.57
N SER A 72 -4.84 -13.53 -1.73
CA SER A 72 -6.22 -13.28 -2.13
C SER A 72 -6.44 -11.85 -2.59
N ALA A 73 -5.79 -10.88 -1.91
CA ALA A 73 -5.87 -9.47 -2.30
C ALA A 73 -5.20 -9.23 -3.66
N PHE A 74 -4.00 -9.78 -3.86
CA PHE A 74 -3.28 -9.63 -5.11
C PHE A 74 -4.03 -10.26 -6.29
N LYS A 75 -4.62 -11.45 -6.09
CA LYS A 75 -5.44 -12.11 -7.11
C LYS A 75 -6.70 -11.32 -7.44
N ARG A 76 -7.27 -10.64 -6.46
CA ARG A 76 -8.47 -9.81 -6.66
C ARG A 76 -8.17 -8.59 -7.53
N VAL A 77 -6.97 -8.04 -7.45
CA VAL A 77 -6.54 -6.86 -8.20
C VAL A 77 -5.98 -7.22 -9.57
N ALA A 78 -5.38 -8.39 -9.71
CA ALA A 78 -4.67 -8.81 -10.94
C ALA A 78 -5.48 -8.71 -12.24
N PRO A 79 -6.82 -8.99 -12.27
CA PRO A 79 -7.61 -8.86 -13.50
C PRO A 79 -7.71 -7.43 -14.05
N LEU A 80 -7.42 -6.41 -13.25
CA LEU A 80 -7.43 -5.00 -13.65
C LEU A 80 -8.76 -4.58 -14.29
N GLU A 81 -9.88 -4.96 -13.65
CA GLU A 81 -11.23 -4.67 -14.16
C GLU A 81 -12.21 -4.32 -13.05
N GLY A 82 -13.30 -3.64 -13.43
CA GLY A 82 -14.40 -3.31 -12.54
C GLY A 82 -14.14 -2.12 -11.63
N GLU A 83 -14.98 -1.99 -10.59
CA GLU A 83 -14.93 -0.88 -9.64
C GLU A 83 -13.61 -0.84 -8.88
N LEU A 84 -13.09 -2.00 -8.49
CA LEU A 84 -11.84 -2.07 -7.75
C LEU A 84 -10.66 -1.54 -8.58
N GLU A 85 -10.63 -1.82 -9.87
CA GLU A 85 -9.59 -1.28 -10.76
C GLU A 85 -9.68 0.25 -10.84
N THR A 86 -10.89 0.80 -10.90
CA THR A 86 -11.07 2.25 -10.87
C THR A 86 -10.44 2.86 -9.61
N LYS A 87 -10.66 2.24 -8.46
CA LYS A 87 -10.07 2.67 -7.18
C LYS A 87 -8.56 2.47 -7.14
N HIS A 88 -8.07 1.35 -7.66
CA HIS A 88 -6.64 1.06 -7.75
C HIS A 88 -5.93 2.12 -8.62
N ARG A 89 -6.52 2.48 -9.74
CA ARG A 89 -5.95 3.50 -10.63
C ARG A 89 -5.96 4.89 -10.01
N SER A 90 -6.93 5.21 -9.16
CA SER A 90 -6.97 6.51 -8.48
C SER A 90 -5.75 6.74 -7.58
N PHE A 91 -5.07 5.67 -7.21
CA PHE A 91 -3.80 5.71 -6.49
C PHE A 91 -2.63 5.44 -7.44
N ASN A 92 -2.66 4.32 -8.15
CA ASN A 92 -1.50 3.78 -8.86
C ASN A 92 -1.05 4.66 -10.04
N GLN A 93 -1.98 5.28 -10.74
CA GLN A 93 -1.63 6.10 -11.92
C GLN A 93 -0.85 7.37 -11.56
N PHE A 94 -0.90 7.81 -10.30
CA PHE A 94 -0.22 9.02 -9.83
C PHE A 94 1.11 8.73 -9.13
N VAL A 95 1.56 7.49 -9.14
CA VAL A 95 2.88 7.14 -8.61
C VAL A 95 3.95 7.63 -9.58
N SER A 96 4.92 8.37 -9.06
CA SER A 96 6.07 8.82 -9.84
C SER A 96 7.20 7.78 -9.76
N GLY A 97 7.64 7.30 -10.91
CA GLY A 97 8.72 6.32 -10.98
C GLY A 97 8.30 4.93 -10.54
N THR A 98 9.26 4.16 -10.05
CA THR A 98 9.05 2.76 -9.66
C THR A 98 8.70 2.66 -8.18
N ILE A 99 7.66 1.91 -7.86
CA ILE A 99 7.33 1.57 -6.47
C ILE A 99 8.40 0.60 -5.95
N GLN A 100 8.98 0.92 -4.80
CA GLN A 100 9.82 -0.01 -4.05
C GLN A 100 8.95 -0.70 -3.01
N HIS A 101 9.24 -1.97 -2.72
CA HIS A 101 8.42 -2.74 -1.80
C HIS A 101 9.26 -3.71 -0.97
N ALA A 102 8.71 -4.11 0.18
CA ALA A 102 9.27 -5.15 1.01
C ALA A 102 8.16 -5.81 1.84
N LEU A 103 8.36 -7.05 2.17
CA LEU A 103 7.45 -7.80 3.03
C LEU A 103 8.12 -8.05 4.37
N PHE A 104 7.46 -7.61 5.43
CA PHE A 104 7.91 -7.82 6.81
C PHE A 104 6.88 -8.66 7.56
N ARG A 105 7.35 -9.39 8.55
CA ARG A 105 6.47 -10.15 9.45
C ARG A 105 6.79 -9.78 10.89
N ASP A 106 5.77 -9.77 11.72
CA ASP A 106 5.96 -9.52 13.14
C ASP A 106 6.98 -10.51 13.73
N TRP A 107 7.79 -10.01 14.65
CA TRP A 107 8.79 -10.81 15.33
C TRP A 107 8.46 -10.89 16.82
N PRO A 108 8.63 -12.05 17.49
CA PRO A 108 9.16 -13.29 16.90
C PRO A 108 8.11 -14.00 16.03
N ASP A 109 8.61 -14.64 14.97
CA ASP A 109 7.79 -15.44 14.07
C ASP A 109 7.76 -16.87 14.60
N GLU A 110 6.58 -17.37 14.94
CA GLU A 110 6.43 -18.70 15.52
C GLU A 110 6.71 -19.84 14.55
N PHE A 111 6.87 -19.54 13.27
CA PHE A 111 7.19 -20.52 12.24
C PHE A 111 8.67 -20.53 11.84
N ASN A 112 9.47 -19.77 12.52
CA ASN A 112 10.92 -19.76 12.27
C ASN A 112 11.59 -20.96 12.92
#